data_2ed4354e62dfbd03e4365a19ddb00b38
#
_entry.id   2ed4354e62dfbd03e4365a19ddb00b38
#
_cell.length_a   1.000
_cell.length_b   1.000
_cell.length_c   1.000
_cell.angle_alpha   90.00
_cell.angle_beta   90.00
_cell.angle_gamma   90.00
#
_symmetry.space_group_name_H-M   'P 1'
#
loop_
_entity.id
_entity.type
_entity.pdbx_description
1 polymer ?
#
loop_
_entity_poly.entity_id
_entity_poly.type
_entity_poly.pdbx_seq_one_letter_code
_entity_poly.pdbx_strand_id
1 'polypeptide(L)'
;MKVYTTVKTHQNFSNIGVVLLSDKNDIYMMNNFQVSEKDNVKSHIYGIKRALSFVKNMKPLYAKNDMEILVPEDIELKNFQESIANDEYITMVSKQLDINVVSKENLLPNDDYFKMIAKHQLKNIINPIFNIKERE
;
A
#
# COMPACT_ATOMS: atom_id res chain seq x y z
N MET A 1 9.15 -3.31 -9.41
CA MET A 1 8.62 -3.44 -8.04
C MET A 1 7.10 -3.40 -8.05
N LYS A 2 6.48 -4.08 -7.09
CA LYS A 2 5.03 -4.10 -6.95
C LYS A 2 4.64 -3.76 -5.52
N VAL A 3 3.60 -2.96 -5.33
CA VAL A 3 3.08 -2.67 -4.00
C VAL A 3 1.60 -3.02 -3.92
N TYR A 4 1.22 -3.68 -2.84
CA TYR A 4 -0.16 -3.99 -2.55
C TYR A 4 -0.51 -3.54 -1.13
N THR A 5 -1.70 -2.97 -0.97
CA THR A 5 -2.19 -2.50 0.33
C THR A 5 -3.50 -3.16 0.69
N THR A 6 -3.71 -3.37 1.97
CA THR A 6 -4.99 -3.78 2.53
C THR A 6 -5.35 -2.84 3.66
N VAL A 7 -6.64 -2.62 3.84
CA VAL A 7 -7.13 -1.69 4.86
C VAL A 7 -8.33 -2.30 5.55
N LYS A 8 -8.37 -2.13 6.87
CA LYS A 8 -9.58 -2.38 7.64
C LYS A 8 -9.92 -1.10 8.39
N THR A 9 -11.04 -0.47 8.01
CA THR A 9 -11.48 0.77 8.64
C THR A 9 -12.32 0.46 9.88
N HIS A 10 -12.14 1.29 10.87
CA HIS A 10 -12.92 1.28 12.10
C HIS A 10 -13.59 2.65 12.26
N GLN A 11 -14.28 2.85 13.35
CA GLN A 11 -15.04 4.09 13.55
C GLN A 11 -14.18 5.34 13.49
N ASN A 12 -13.00 5.32 14.09
CA ASN A 12 -12.13 6.49 14.23
C ASN A 12 -10.74 6.32 13.61
N PHE A 13 -10.43 5.15 13.08
CA PHE A 13 -9.09 4.85 12.57
C PHE A 13 -9.12 3.73 11.55
N SER A 14 -8.00 3.50 10.90
CA SER A 14 -7.82 2.38 9.97
C SER A 14 -6.53 1.64 10.27
N ASN A 15 -6.58 0.33 10.14
CA ASN A 15 -5.40 -0.53 10.15
C ASN A 15 -4.98 -0.78 8.70
N ILE A 16 -3.70 -0.63 8.44
CA ILE A 16 -3.17 -0.72 7.08
C ILE A 16 -2.07 -1.77 7.03
N GLY A 17 -2.18 -2.67 6.05
CA GLY A 17 -1.12 -3.58 5.71
C GLY A 17 -0.55 -3.20 4.35
N VAL A 18 0.76 -3.26 4.20
CA VAL A 18 1.42 -2.95 2.94
C VAL A 18 2.56 -3.94 2.70
N VAL A 19 2.69 -4.37 1.45
CA VAL A 19 3.80 -5.22 1.02
C VAL A 19 4.40 -4.65 -0.25
N LEU A 20 5.73 -4.61 -0.29
CA LEU A 20 6.50 -4.18 -1.45
C LEU A 20 7.36 -5.33 -1.91
N LEU A 21 7.32 -5.62 -3.20
CA LEU A 21 7.99 -6.76 -3.79
C LEU A 21 8.89 -6.35 -4.94
N SER A 22 9.95 -7.11 -5.13
CA SER A 22 10.78 -7.00 -6.33
C SER A 22 10.05 -7.60 -7.54
N ASP A 23 10.60 -7.38 -8.73
CA ASP A 23 10.09 -7.99 -9.94
C ASP A 23 10.24 -9.53 -9.93
N LYS A 24 11.12 -10.05 -9.09
CA LYS A 24 11.32 -11.49 -8.89
C LYS A 24 10.53 -12.04 -7.71
N ASN A 25 9.62 -11.24 -7.16
CA ASN A 25 8.75 -11.61 -6.05
C ASN A 25 9.46 -11.78 -4.69
N ASP A 26 10.64 -11.18 -4.56
CA ASP A 26 11.28 -11.09 -3.25
C ASP A 26 10.62 -9.99 -2.44
N ILE A 27 10.43 -10.22 -1.15
CA ILE A 27 9.82 -9.23 -0.28
C ILE A 27 10.86 -8.19 0.12
N TYR A 28 10.66 -6.95 -0.32
CA TYR A 28 11.49 -5.82 0.09
C TYR A 28 11.01 -5.20 1.38
N MET A 29 9.70 -5.17 1.57
CA MET A 29 9.10 -4.57 2.76
C MET A 29 7.76 -5.20 3.05
N MET A 30 7.52 -5.53 4.31
CA MET A 30 6.19 -5.83 4.84
C MET A 30 6.00 -4.93 6.05
N ASN A 31 4.90 -4.21 6.10
CA ASN A 31 4.64 -3.33 7.21
C ASN A 31 3.16 -3.30 7.54
N ASN A 32 2.86 -2.99 8.79
CA ASN A 32 1.52 -2.75 9.23
C ASN A 32 1.52 -1.57 10.19
N PHE A 33 0.50 -0.75 10.12
CA PHE A 33 0.41 0.44 10.95
C PHE A 33 -1.03 0.94 11.02
N GLN A 34 -1.24 1.89 11.89
CA GLN A 34 -2.55 2.47 12.14
C GLN A 34 -2.52 3.96 11.86
N VAL A 35 -3.59 4.46 11.27
CA VAL A 35 -3.77 5.89 11.01
C VAL A 35 -5.12 6.36 11.50
N SER A 36 -5.20 7.63 11.88
CA SER A 36 -6.46 8.26 12.27
C SER A 36 -7.20 8.73 11.02
N GLU A 37 -7.64 7.76 10.21
CA GLU A 37 -8.33 8.01 8.95
C GLU A 37 -9.49 7.03 8.81
N LYS A 38 -10.65 7.56 8.45
CA LYS A 38 -11.87 6.75 8.26
C LYS A 38 -12.11 6.40 6.80
N ASP A 39 -11.58 7.20 5.88
CA ASP A 39 -11.78 7.00 4.46
C ASP A 39 -10.91 5.85 3.97
N ASN A 40 -11.54 4.86 3.36
CA ASN A 40 -10.87 3.66 2.89
C ASN A 40 -9.81 3.95 1.82
N VAL A 41 -10.14 4.77 0.84
CA VAL A 41 -9.21 5.11 -0.24
C VAL A 41 -8.01 5.88 0.30
N LYS A 42 -8.24 6.89 1.13
CA LYS A 42 -7.15 7.65 1.76
C LYS A 42 -6.24 6.77 2.60
N SER A 43 -6.83 5.77 3.27
CA SER A 43 -6.06 4.84 4.08
C SER A 43 -5.12 3.99 3.20
N HIS A 44 -5.60 3.51 2.05
CA HIS A 44 -4.74 2.81 1.09
C HIS A 44 -3.61 3.71 0.60
N ILE A 45 -3.90 4.98 0.37
CA ILE A 45 -2.88 5.95 -0.06
C ILE A 45 -1.77 6.08 0.99
N TYR A 46 -2.10 6.07 2.29
CA TYR A 46 -1.08 6.06 3.34
C TYR A 46 -0.16 4.85 3.23
N GLY A 47 -0.72 3.68 2.91
CA GLY A 47 0.08 2.48 2.71
C GLY A 47 1.05 2.62 1.54
N ILE A 48 0.57 3.16 0.43
CA ILE A 48 1.39 3.40 -0.76
C ILE A 48 2.52 4.38 -0.44
N LYS A 49 2.21 5.46 0.27
CA LYS A 49 3.22 6.43 0.67
C LYS A 49 4.30 5.81 1.56
N ARG A 50 3.92 4.89 2.42
CA ARG A 50 4.88 4.16 3.25
C ARG A 50 5.85 3.35 2.39
N ALA A 51 5.33 2.66 1.38
CA ALA A 51 6.16 1.90 0.44
C ALA A 51 7.08 2.82 -0.36
N LEU A 52 6.55 3.93 -0.87
CA LEU A 52 7.35 4.89 -1.63
C LEU A 52 8.44 5.53 -0.78
N SER A 53 8.15 5.84 0.46
CA SER A 53 9.14 6.37 1.40
C SER A 53 10.27 5.38 1.65
N PHE A 54 9.93 4.10 1.78
CA PHE A 54 10.92 3.05 1.91
C PHE A 54 11.83 2.98 0.68
N VAL A 55 11.25 2.98 -0.52
CA VAL A 55 12.00 2.95 -1.77
C VAL A 55 12.92 4.17 -1.90
N LYS A 56 12.41 5.34 -1.57
CA LYS A 56 13.17 6.59 -1.63
C LYS A 56 14.40 6.56 -0.72
N ASN A 57 14.29 5.92 0.43
CA ASN A 57 15.39 5.79 1.38
C ASN A 57 16.37 4.67 1.02
N MET A 58 15.98 3.80 0.08
CA MET A 58 16.82 2.70 -0.40
C MET A 58 17.29 3.02 -1.82
N LYS A 59 18.34 3.78 -1.94
CA LYS A 59 18.83 4.30 -3.24
C LYS A 59 18.90 3.28 -4.36
N PRO A 60 19.38 2.04 -4.15
CA PRO A 60 19.41 1.05 -5.23
C PRO A 60 18.04 0.69 -5.77
N LEU A 61 17.00 0.68 -4.92
CA LEU A 61 15.64 0.40 -5.35
C LEU A 61 15.03 1.58 -6.09
N TYR A 62 15.28 2.79 -5.58
CA TYR A 62 14.80 4.02 -6.19
C TYR A 62 15.35 4.21 -7.60
N ALA A 63 16.59 3.82 -7.80
CA ALA A 63 17.24 3.92 -9.10
C ALA A 63 16.66 2.99 -10.16
N LYS A 64 15.86 2.01 -9.79
CA LYS A 64 15.23 1.07 -10.72
C LYS A 64 14.04 1.63 -11.48
N ASN A 65 13.52 2.75 -11.03
CA ASN A 65 12.57 3.58 -11.78
C ASN A 65 11.17 3.05 -12.06
N ASP A 66 10.85 1.82 -11.68
CA ASP A 66 9.54 1.23 -12.03
C ASP A 66 8.79 0.76 -10.78
N MET A 67 7.53 1.15 -10.63
CA MET A 67 6.65 0.63 -9.59
C MET A 67 5.25 0.41 -10.12
N GLU A 68 4.73 -0.79 -9.90
CA GLU A 68 3.34 -1.11 -10.18
C GLU A 68 2.55 -1.06 -8.86
N ILE A 69 1.49 -0.27 -8.83
CA ILE A 69 0.59 -0.22 -7.69
C ILE A 69 -0.63 -1.05 -8.02
N LEU A 70 -0.85 -2.11 -7.27
CA LEU A 70 -2.00 -2.99 -7.50
C LEU A 70 -3.25 -2.36 -6.93
N VAL A 71 -4.32 -2.31 -7.73
CA VAL A 71 -5.60 -1.76 -7.29
C VAL A 71 -6.19 -2.68 -6.22
N PRO A 72 -6.53 -2.14 -5.04
CA PRO A 72 -7.17 -2.95 -3.99
C PRO A 72 -8.51 -3.53 -4.46
N GLU A 73 -8.87 -4.70 -3.93
CA GLU A 73 -10.10 -5.40 -4.33
C GLU A 73 -11.38 -4.60 -4.09
N ASP A 74 -11.37 -3.77 -3.06
CA ASP A 74 -12.55 -3.02 -2.61
C ASP A 74 -12.63 -1.62 -3.20
N ILE A 75 -11.75 -1.26 -4.13
CA ILE A 75 -11.71 0.08 -4.72
C ILE A 75 -11.83 0.00 -6.24
N GLU A 76 -12.62 0.90 -6.80
CA GLU A 76 -12.73 1.07 -8.24
C GLU A 76 -11.46 1.67 -8.83
N LEU A 77 -11.02 1.15 -9.96
CA LEU A 77 -9.80 1.59 -10.63
C LEU A 77 -9.75 3.10 -10.82
N LYS A 78 -10.83 3.67 -11.35
CA LYS A 78 -10.88 5.09 -11.64
C LYS A 78 -10.71 5.94 -10.39
N ASN A 79 -11.41 5.59 -9.31
CA ASN A 79 -11.32 6.31 -8.05
C ASN A 79 -9.92 6.23 -7.46
N PHE A 80 -9.30 5.07 -7.57
CA PHE A 80 -7.96 4.84 -7.08
C PHE A 80 -6.94 5.66 -7.86
N GLN A 81 -7.03 5.63 -9.18
CA GLN A 81 -6.16 6.43 -10.06
C GLN A 81 -6.26 7.92 -9.77
N GLU A 82 -7.48 8.43 -9.59
CA GLU A 82 -7.69 9.84 -9.27
C GLU A 82 -7.08 10.22 -7.94
N SER A 83 -7.23 9.37 -6.93
CA SER A 83 -6.67 9.62 -5.61
C SER A 83 -5.14 9.63 -5.63
N ILE A 84 -4.54 8.74 -6.40
CA ILE A 84 -3.08 8.72 -6.59
C ILE A 84 -2.61 9.98 -7.31
N ALA A 85 -3.30 10.36 -8.39
CA ALA A 85 -2.93 11.54 -9.17
C ALA A 85 -3.05 12.84 -8.37
N ASN A 86 -3.95 12.88 -7.40
CA ASN A 86 -4.16 14.07 -6.56
C ASN A 86 -3.28 14.14 -5.33
N ASP A 87 -2.51 13.10 -5.04
CA ASP A 87 -1.62 13.09 -3.88
C ASP A 87 -0.33 13.80 -4.20
N GLU A 88 0.02 14.81 -3.42
CA GLU A 88 1.21 15.63 -3.65
C GLU A 88 2.51 14.86 -3.52
N TYR A 89 2.60 13.99 -2.52
CA TYR A 89 3.81 13.21 -2.28
C TYR A 89 4.06 12.22 -3.41
N ILE A 90 3.00 11.50 -3.83
CA ILE A 90 3.10 10.55 -4.93
C ILE A 90 3.47 11.27 -6.23
N THR A 91 2.88 12.42 -6.48
CA THR A 91 3.20 13.24 -7.65
C THR A 91 4.67 13.65 -7.65
N MET A 92 5.19 14.04 -6.50
CA MET A 92 6.60 14.41 -6.36
C MET A 92 7.52 13.23 -6.68
N VAL A 93 7.22 12.06 -6.12
CA VAL A 93 8.02 10.86 -6.31
C VAL A 93 7.95 10.38 -7.76
N SER A 94 6.80 10.54 -8.42
CA SER A 94 6.59 10.08 -9.79
C SER A 94 7.42 10.84 -10.83
N LYS A 95 8.09 11.91 -10.44
CA LYS A 95 9.03 12.61 -11.30
C LYS A 95 10.32 11.83 -11.52
N GLN A 96 10.63 10.91 -10.60
CA GLN A 96 11.86 10.13 -10.66
C GLN A 96 11.61 8.62 -10.68
N LEU A 97 10.42 8.21 -10.29
CA LEU A 97 10.01 6.81 -10.23
C LEU A 97 8.77 6.64 -11.09
N ASP A 98 8.85 5.79 -12.10
CA ASP A 98 7.72 5.52 -12.98
C ASP A 98 6.68 4.68 -12.26
N ILE A 99 5.51 5.29 -11.98
CA ILE A 99 4.45 4.67 -11.21
C ILE A 99 3.28 4.33 -12.12
N ASN A 100 2.92 3.04 -12.16
CA ASN A 100 1.79 2.55 -12.94
C ASN A 100 0.78 1.85 -12.02
N VAL A 101 -0.49 2.16 -12.22
CA VAL A 101 -1.58 1.49 -11.49
C VAL A 101 -2.03 0.30 -12.30
N VAL A 102 -1.98 -0.88 -11.71
CA VAL A 102 -2.35 -2.13 -12.37
C VAL A 102 -3.77 -2.52 -11.97
N SER A 103 -4.65 -2.63 -12.97
CA SER A 103 -6.04 -2.98 -12.73
C SER A 103 -6.19 -4.44 -12.29
N LYS A 104 -7.33 -4.76 -11.68
CA LYS A 104 -7.63 -6.11 -11.20
C LYS A 104 -7.60 -7.14 -12.33
N GLU A 105 -7.97 -6.73 -13.52
CA GLU A 105 -8.03 -7.61 -14.70
C GLU A 105 -6.66 -7.98 -15.23
N ASN A 106 -5.66 -7.18 -14.88
CA ASN A 106 -4.27 -7.39 -15.31
C ASN A 106 -3.40 -8.01 -14.23
N LEU A 107 -4.00 -8.52 -13.16
CA LEU A 107 -3.25 -9.17 -12.09
C LEU A 107 -2.69 -10.50 -12.56
N LEU A 108 -1.43 -10.73 -12.21
CA LEU A 108 -0.75 -11.99 -12.50
C LEU A 108 -1.07 -13.04 -11.43
N PRO A 109 -0.89 -14.35 -11.73
CA PRO A 109 -1.19 -15.40 -10.76
C PRO A 109 -0.53 -15.23 -9.39
N ASN A 110 0.68 -14.67 -9.34
CA ASN A 110 1.40 -14.47 -8.08
C ASN A 110 0.85 -13.34 -7.23
N ASP A 111 0.00 -12.48 -7.80
CA ASP A 111 -0.54 -11.34 -7.08
C ASP A 111 -1.49 -11.75 -5.96
N ASP A 112 -2.14 -12.91 -6.07
CA ASP A 112 -2.97 -13.45 -4.97
C ASP A 112 -2.15 -13.79 -3.73
N TYR A 113 -0.93 -14.27 -3.94
CA TYR A 113 0.00 -14.52 -2.83
C TYR A 113 0.34 -13.23 -2.10
N PHE A 114 0.56 -12.15 -2.83
CA PHE A 114 0.87 -10.84 -2.25
C PHE A 114 -0.29 -10.27 -1.46
N LYS A 115 -1.49 -10.43 -1.97
CA LYS A 115 -2.72 -10.05 -1.27
C LYS A 115 -2.84 -10.80 0.05
N MET A 116 -2.54 -12.09 0.04
CA MET A 116 -2.58 -12.91 1.23
C MET A 116 -1.57 -12.44 2.28
N ILE A 117 -0.34 -12.12 1.86
CA ILE A 117 0.68 -11.59 2.76
C ILE A 117 0.24 -10.28 3.40
N ALA A 118 -0.29 -9.36 2.60
CA ALA A 118 -0.76 -8.07 3.10
C ALA A 118 -1.90 -8.24 4.09
N LYS A 119 -2.85 -9.13 3.79
CA LYS A 119 -3.95 -9.43 4.70
C LYS A 119 -3.47 -10.06 6.00
N HIS A 120 -2.44 -10.89 5.93
CA HIS A 120 -1.84 -11.49 7.12
C HIS A 120 -1.19 -10.42 8.01
N GLN A 121 -0.49 -9.48 7.41
CA GLN A 121 0.07 -8.35 8.15
C GLN A 121 -1.02 -7.56 8.85
N LEU A 122 -2.14 -7.35 8.18
CA LEU A 122 -3.27 -6.64 8.76
C LEU A 122 -3.82 -7.35 9.99
N LYS A 123 -3.91 -8.68 9.95
CA LYS A 123 -4.36 -9.47 11.10
C LYS A 123 -3.39 -9.37 12.27
N ASN A 124 -2.10 -9.34 12.02
CA ASN A 124 -1.10 -9.25 13.06
C ASN A 124 -1.14 -7.93 13.81
N ILE A 125 -1.51 -6.86 13.13
CA ILE A 125 -1.56 -5.53 13.76
C ILE A 125 -2.83 -5.30 14.56
N ILE A 126 -3.94 -5.92 14.17
CA ILE A 126 -5.24 -5.61 14.77
C ILE A 126 -5.25 -5.77 16.29
N ASN A 127 -4.77 -6.91 16.80
CA ASN A 127 -4.87 -7.19 18.23
C ASN A 127 -4.06 -6.25 19.11
N PRO A 128 -2.76 -6.05 18.90
CA PRO A 128 -1.97 -5.16 19.76
C PRO A 128 -2.42 -3.70 19.70
N ILE A 129 -2.70 -3.21 18.51
CA ILE A 129 -3.06 -1.81 18.32
C ILE A 129 -4.47 -1.53 18.82
N PHE A 130 -5.37 -2.46 18.59
CA PHE A 130 -6.75 -2.33 19.08
C PHE A 130 -6.78 -2.18 20.60
N ASN A 131 -6.00 -2.98 21.31
CA ASN A 131 -5.91 -2.88 22.77
C ASN A 131 -5.39 -1.52 23.23
N ILE A 132 -4.46 -0.95 22.50
CA ILE A 132 -3.95 0.39 22.81
C ILE A 132 -5.03 1.44 22.58
N LYS A 133 -5.80 1.32 21.52
CA LYS A 133 -6.89 2.25 21.21
C LYS A 133 -8.01 2.21 22.24
N GLU A 134 -8.33 1.05 22.74
CA GLU A 134 -9.36 0.91 23.76
C GLU A 134 -9.02 1.64 25.06
N ARG A 135 -7.74 1.85 25.32
CA ARG A 135 -7.28 2.56 26.52
C ARG A 135 -7.35 4.08 26.38
N GLU A 136 -7.49 4.54 25.18
CA GLU A 136 -7.62 5.96 24.89
C GLU A 136 -9.06 6.44 25.03
#